data_bb78dff29095311f8e2d87b3fb38e079
#
_entry.id   bb78dff29095311f8e2d87b3fb38e079
#
_cell.length_a   1.000
_cell.length_b   1.000
_cell.length_c   1.000
_cell.angle_alpha   90.00
_cell.angle_beta   90.00
_cell.angle_gamma   90.00
#
_symmetry.space_group_name_H-M   'P 1'
#
loop_
_entity.id
_entity.type
_entity.pdbx_description
1 polymer ?
#
loop_
_entity_poly.entity_id
_entity_poly.type
_entity_poly.pdbx_seq_one_letter_code
_entity_poly.pdbx_strand_id
1 'polypeptide(L)'
;PYWRIRRYEQWLRYITREAAPMLQHLAQQRNGWSDLPGIIAFGCSLGATHAVNLYLRRPDIFCGCLALSGIYTAHYGFGDYMDELVYMNSPVDYMKNFPEDHPYMQLFRNQKAVICCGQGDWEQPDTTWLLKRIFEAKHIPIWVDLWGHDVNHDWNWWYQQVVYYMPYILG
;
A
#
# COMPACT_ATOMS: atom_id res chain seq x y z
N PRO A 1 -15.53 -14.96 -8.86
CA PRO A 1 -14.23 -14.28 -8.67
C PRO A 1 -14.01 -13.16 -9.68
N TYR A 2 -14.10 -13.45 -10.97
CA TYR A 2 -13.78 -12.55 -12.09
C TYR A 2 -14.46 -11.16 -12.07
N TRP A 3 -15.74 -11.05 -11.73
CA TRP A 3 -16.41 -9.76 -11.67
C TRP A 3 -15.94 -8.87 -10.49
N ARG A 4 -15.50 -9.49 -9.38
CA ARG A 4 -15.01 -8.76 -8.21
C ARG A 4 -13.73 -8.01 -8.54
N ILE A 5 -12.77 -8.69 -9.16
CA ILE A 5 -11.50 -8.06 -9.52
C ILE A 5 -11.68 -6.97 -10.58
N ARG A 6 -12.60 -7.15 -11.53
CA ARG A 6 -12.93 -6.09 -12.50
C ARG A 6 -13.53 -4.85 -11.85
N ARG A 7 -14.41 -5.01 -10.86
CA ARG A 7 -14.94 -3.88 -10.07
C ARG A 7 -13.82 -3.16 -9.33
N TYR A 8 -12.91 -3.91 -8.75
CA TYR A 8 -11.75 -3.35 -8.09
C TYR A 8 -10.86 -2.56 -9.08
N GLU A 9 -10.58 -3.08 -10.25
CA GLU A 9 -9.84 -2.38 -11.30
C GLU A 9 -10.55 -1.10 -11.77
N GLN A 10 -11.87 -1.10 -11.87
CA GLN A 10 -12.65 0.10 -12.18
C GLN A 10 -12.47 1.17 -11.09
N TRP A 11 -12.56 0.76 -9.82
CA TRP A 11 -12.31 1.65 -8.68
C TRP A 11 -10.88 2.21 -8.70
N LEU A 12 -9.89 1.38 -8.94
CA LEU A 12 -8.49 1.80 -9.00
C LEU A 12 -8.25 2.79 -10.16
N ARG A 13 -8.87 2.56 -11.31
CA ARG A 13 -8.84 3.51 -12.43
C ARG A 13 -9.48 4.85 -12.08
N TYR A 14 -10.64 4.83 -11.41
CA TYR A 14 -11.28 6.06 -10.94
C TYR A 14 -10.35 6.84 -9.99
N ILE A 15 -9.78 6.16 -9.00
CA ILE A 15 -8.86 6.82 -8.06
C ILE A 15 -7.66 7.42 -8.79
N THR A 16 -7.02 6.66 -9.69
CA THR A 16 -5.76 7.09 -10.32
C THR A 16 -5.95 8.08 -11.48
N ARG A 17 -7.09 8.07 -12.16
CA ARG A 17 -7.31 8.89 -13.37
C ARG A 17 -8.21 10.10 -13.14
N GLU A 18 -9.02 10.09 -12.09
CA GLU A 18 -9.99 11.14 -11.81
C GLU A 18 -9.76 11.75 -10.43
N ALA A 19 -9.91 10.98 -9.36
CA ALA A 19 -9.88 11.51 -7.99
C ALA A 19 -8.49 12.07 -7.61
N ALA A 20 -7.42 11.32 -7.84
CA ALA A 20 -6.08 11.75 -7.47
C ALA A 20 -5.62 13.00 -8.25
N PRO A 21 -5.73 13.07 -9.60
CA PRO A 21 -5.42 14.30 -10.33
C PRO A 21 -6.24 15.50 -9.89
N MET A 22 -7.54 15.32 -9.62
CA MET A 22 -8.38 16.39 -9.11
C MET A 22 -7.90 16.92 -7.76
N LEU A 23 -7.58 16.01 -6.82
CA LEU A 23 -7.06 16.38 -5.51
C LEU A 23 -5.71 17.08 -5.59
N GLN A 24 -4.82 16.63 -6.46
CA GLN A 24 -3.51 17.27 -6.69
C GLN A 24 -3.67 18.70 -7.22
N HIS A 25 -4.54 18.91 -8.21
CA HIS A 25 -4.81 20.25 -8.74
C HIS A 25 -5.48 21.18 -7.71
N LEU A 26 -6.44 20.67 -6.94
CA LEU A 26 -7.07 21.46 -5.86
C LEU A 26 -6.05 21.86 -4.79
N ALA A 27 -5.18 20.94 -4.38
CA ALA A 27 -4.14 21.22 -3.41
C ALA A 27 -3.10 22.21 -3.96
N GLN A 28 -2.69 22.05 -5.21
CA GLN A 28 -1.78 22.97 -5.90
C GLN A 28 -2.36 24.39 -5.94
N GLN A 29 -3.60 24.55 -6.38
CA GLN A 29 -4.27 25.84 -6.47
C GLN A 29 -4.44 26.50 -5.09
N ARG A 30 -4.87 25.72 -4.10
CA ARG A 30 -5.12 26.23 -2.74
C ARG A 30 -3.85 26.72 -2.04
N ASN A 31 -2.73 26.06 -2.28
CA ASN A 31 -1.45 26.38 -1.63
C ASN A 31 -0.50 27.21 -2.50
N GLY A 32 -0.85 27.48 -3.76
CA GLY A 32 -0.01 28.25 -4.67
C GLY A 32 1.29 27.52 -5.06
N TRP A 33 1.29 26.20 -5.05
CA TRP A 33 2.48 25.41 -5.40
C TRP A 33 2.72 25.40 -6.92
N SER A 34 4.00 25.40 -7.33
CA SER A 34 4.39 25.30 -8.73
C SER A 34 4.15 23.88 -9.28
N ASP A 35 4.39 22.88 -8.46
CA ASP A 35 4.32 21.48 -8.84
C ASP A 35 3.11 20.78 -8.23
N LEU A 36 2.67 19.68 -8.86
CA LEU A 36 1.62 18.84 -8.31
C LEU A 36 2.16 18.08 -7.08
N PRO A 37 1.47 18.14 -5.94
CA PRO A 37 1.89 17.41 -4.74
C PRO A 37 1.73 15.91 -4.93
N GLY A 38 2.61 15.13 -4.33
CA GLY A 38 2.40 13.70 -4.15
C GLY A 38 1.26 13.43 -3.17
N ILE A 39 0.65 12.25 -3.28
CA ILE A 39 -0.42 11.78 -2.40
C ILE A 39 0.12 10.64 -1.54
N ILE A 40 -0.20 10.65 -0.24
CA ILE A 40 0.07 9.52 0.65
C ILE A 40 -1.17 8.62 0.67
N ALA A 41 -1.00 7.35 0.31
CA ALA A 41 -2.06 6.35 0.44
C ALA A 41 -2.12 5.83 1.87
N PHE A 42 -3.29 5.89 2.50
CA PHE A 42 -3.48 5.41 3.87
C PHE A 42 -4.67 4.47 3.98
N GLY A 43 -4.53 3.42 4.80
CA GLY A 43 -5.65 2.54 5.10
C GLY A 43 -5.36 1.50 6.17
N CYS A 44 -6.44 0.97 6.77
CA CYS A 44 -6.42 -0.11 7.75
C CYS A 44 -7.15 -1.33 7.18
N SER A 45 -6.77 -2.54 7.57
CA SER A 45 -7.42 -3.79 7.13
C SER A 45 -7.47 -3.90 5.59
N LEU A 46 -8.63 -4.10 4.99
CA LEU A 46 -8.80 -4.07 3.53
C LEU A 46 -8.32 -2.74 2.91
N GLY A 47 -8.50 -1.62 3.62
CA GLY A 47 -7.98 -0.32 3.19
C GLY A 47 -6.45 -0.30 3.09
N ALA A 48 -5.73 -1.03 3.95
CA ALA A 48 -4.28 -1.19 3.88
C ALA A 48 -3.86 -1.94 2.60
N THR A 49 -4.57 -3.01 2.24
CA THR A 49 -4.35 -3.73 0.99
C THR A 49 -4.51 -2.80 -0.22
N HIS A 50 -5.54 -1.95 -0.20
CA HIS A 50 -5.77 -0.96 -1.25
C HIS A 50 -4.69 0.12 -1.29
N ALA A 51 -4.27 0.63 -0.13
CA ALA A 51 -3.21 1.64 -0.03
C ALA A 51 -1.87 1.13 -0.60
N VAL A 52 -1.49 -0.10 -0.25
CA VAL A 52 -0.28 -0.75 -0.79
C VAL A 52 -0.38 -0.94 -2.30
N ASN A 53 -1.53 -1.41 -2.82
CA ASN A 53 -1.73 -1.56 -4.26
C ASN A 53 -1.67 -0.22 -5.01
N LEU A 54 -2.28 0.85 -4.47
CA LEU A 54 -2.18 2.19 -5.06
C LEU A 54 -0.73 2.66 -5.12
N TYR A 55 -0.01 2.57 -4.01
CA TYR A 55 1.38 2.97 -3.90
C TYR A 55 2.30 2.18 -4.85
N LEU A 56 2.25 0.85 -4.81
CA LEU A 56 3.15 0.02 -5.61
C LEU A 56 2.84 0.05 -7.11
N ARG A 57 1.58 0.25 -7.49
CA ARG A 57 1.18 0.31 -8.90
C ARG A 57 1.30 1.71 -9.51
N ARG A 58 1.26 2.76 -8.70
CA ARG A 58 1.34 4.15 -9.14
C ARG A 58 2.17 5.02 -8.20
N PRO A 59 3.46 4.68 -7.99
CA PRO A 59 4.35 5.48 -7.15
C PRO A 59 4.63 6.88 -7.74
N ASP A 60 4.28 7.10 -8.97
CA ASP A 60 4.31 8.40 -9.65
C ASP A 60 3.21 9.36 -9.15
N ILE A 61 2.11 8.84 -8.61
CA ILE A 61 1.01 9.59 -8.00
C ILE A 61 1.10 9.52 -6.48
N PHE A 62 1.29 8.30 -5.95
CA PHE A 62 1.32 8.03 -4.51
C PHE A 62 2.77 8.01 -4.03
N CYS A 63 3.25 9.14 -3.52
CA CYS A 63 4.64 9.31 -3.07
C CYS A 63 4.93 8.69 -1.69
N GLY A 64 3.96 8.04 -1.09
CA GLY A 64 4.10 7.36 0.19
C GLY A 64 2.89 6.49 0.52
N CYS A 65 3.07 5.64 1.53
CA CYS A 65 2.03 4.73 1.98
C CYS A 65 2.11 4.52 3.50
N LEU A 66 0.94 4.50 4.16
CA LEU A 66 0.78 4.00 5.52
C LEU A 66 -0.31 2.93 5.52
N ALA A 67 0.09 1.68 5.69
CA ALA A 67 -0.80 0.53 5.60
C ALA A 67 -0.78 -0.28 6.90
N LEU A 68 -1.92 -0.39 7.57
CA LEU A 68 -2.05 -1.00 8.88
C LEU A 68 -2.91 -2.28 8.81
N SER A 69 -2.35 -3.41 9.23
CA SER A 69 -3.06 -4.70 9.34
C SER A 69 -3.70 -5.18 8.02
N GLY A 70 -2.98 -5.06 6.90
CA GLY A 70 -3.44 -5.49 5.59
C GLY A 70 -3.11 -6.95 5.28
N ILE A 71 -3.82 -7.51 4.28
CA ILE A 71 -3.50 -8.80 3.67
C ILE A 71 -3.03 -8.55 2.24
N TYR A 72 -1.82 -8.96 1.91
CA TYR A 72 -1.14 -8.57 0.68
C TYR A 72 -1.06 -9.70 -0.36
N THR A 73 -1.89 -10.70 -0.21
CA THR A 73 -2.09 -11.77 -1.21
C THR A 73 -3.54 -11.83 -1.67
N ALA A 74 -3.76 -12.03 -2.96
CA ALA A 74 -5.09 -12.24 -3.50
C ALA A 74 -5.67 -13.62 -3.15
N HIS A 75 -4.84 -14.60 -2.78
CA HIS A 75 -5.27 -15.94 -2.39
C HIS A 75 -6.30 -15.93 -1.25
N TYR A 76 -6.24 -14.96 -0.34
CA TYR A 76 -7.20 -14.82 0.73
C TYR A 76 -8.65 -14.61 0.24
N GLY A 77 -8.82 -13.84 -0.84
CA GLY A 77 -10.15 -13.53 -1.40
C GLY A 77 -10.57 -14.38 -2.61
N PHE A 78 -9.59 -15.00 -3.27
CA PHE A 78 -9.80 -15.70 -4.54
C PHE A 78 -9.38 -17.18 -4.51
N GLY A 79 -8.83 -17.67 -3.38
CA GLY A 79 -8.30 -19.02 -3.30
C GLY A 79 -7.20 -19.25 -4.34
N ASP A 80 -7.28 -20.37 -5.04
CA ASP A 80 -6.33 -20.72 -6.10
C ASP A 80 -6.64 -20.08 -7.46
N TYR A 81 -7.71 -19.27 -7.56
CA TYR A 81 -8.01 -18.55 -8.79
C TYR A 81 -7.04 -17.40 -9.00
N MET A 82 -6.27 -17.48 -10.09
CA MET A 82 -5.28 -16.49 -10.47
C MET A 82 -5.40 -16.19 -11.97
N ASP A 83 -5.83 -14.99 -12.31
CA ASP A 83 -5.70 -14.42 -13.65
C ASP A 83 -4.78 -13.19 -13.61
N GLU A 84 -4.55 -12.56 -14.74
CA GLU A 84 -3.69 -11.38 -14.83
C GLU A 84 -4.15 -10.25 -13.88
N LEU A 85 -5.46 -10.00 -13.79
CA LEU A 85 -5.99 -8.94 -12.93
C LEU A 85 -5.84 -9.28 -11.45
N VAL A 86 -6.07 -10.52 -11.05
CA VAL A 86 -5.86 -10.99 -9.68
C VAL A 86 -4.38 -10.90 -9.32
N TYR A 87 -3.49 -11.36 -10.21
CA TYR A 87 -2.05 -11.26 -10.03
C TYR A 87 -1.59 -9.82 -9.81
N MET A 88 -2.05 -8.89 -10.66
CA MET A 88 -1.70 -7.46 -10.55
C MET A 88 -2.26 -6.77 -9.30
N ASN A 89 -3.09 -7.47 -8.52
CA ASN A 89 -3.64 -6.99 -7.25
C ASN A 89 -3.20 -7.84 -6.05
N SER A 90 -2.18 -8.65 -6.22
CA SER A 90 -1.56 -9.47 -5.19
C SER A 90 -0.11 -9.03 -4.97
N PRO A 91 0.14 -8.04 -4.07
CA PRO A 91 1.46 -7.45 -3.87
C PRO A 91 2.59 -8.45 -3.67
N VAL A 92 2.37 -9.51 -2.88
CA VAL A 92 3.39 -10.54 -2.65
C VAL A 92 3.73 -11.33 -3.91
N ASP A 93 2.78 -11.49 -4.84
CA ASP A 93 3.00 -12.25 -6.07
C ASP A 93 3.71 -11.39 -7.13
N TYR A 94 3.19 -10.19 -7.45
CA TYR A 94 3.80 -9.39 -8.50
C TYR A 94 5.11 -8.74 -8.06
N MET A 95 5.27 -8.31 -6.80
CA MET A 95 6.51 -7.70 -6.33
C MET A 95 7.67 -8.69 -6.27
N LYS A 96 7.42 -9.96 -6.02
CA LYS A 96 8.44 -11.02 -6.12
C LYS A 96 9.09 -11.05 -7.51
N ASN A 97 8.29 -10.84 -8.56
CA ASN A 97 8.72 -10.88 -9.96
C ASN A 97 8.96 -9.48 -10.56
N PHE A 98 8.86 -8.41 -9.76
CA PHE A 98 9.00 -7.05 -10.25
C PHE A 98 10.42 -6.79 -10.76
N PRO A 99 10.61 -6.26 -11.99
CA PRO A 99 11.95 -6.07 -12.55
C PRO A 99 12.77 -5.04 -11.75
N GLU A 100 14.05 -5.36 -11.52
CA GLU A 100 14.94 -4.47 -10.74
C GLU A 100 15.37 -3.22 -11.52
N ASP A 101 15.32 -3.28 -12.85
CA ASP A 101 15.61 -2.17 -13.76
C ASP A 101 14.37 -1.31 -14.08
N HIS A 102 13.19 -1.63 -13.51
CA HIS A 102 11.99 -0.86 -13.72
C HIS A 102 12.14 0.57 -13.15
N PRO A 103 11.70 1.63 -13.87
CA PRO A 103 11.80 3.03 -13.40
C PRO A 103 11.19 3.27 -12.01
N TYR A 104 10.16 2.52 -11.62
CA TYR A 104 9.53 2.63 -10.31
C TYR A 104 10.43 2.23 -9.16
N MET A 105 11.45 1.40 -9.40
CA MET A 105 12.42 1.04 -8.36
C MET A 105 13.15 2.27 -7.80
N GLN A 106 13.44 3.26 -8.67
CA GLN A 106 14.02 4.52 -8.22
C GLN A 106 13.06 5.33 -7.33
N LEU A 107 11.76 5.31 -7.66
CA LEU A 107 10.74 5.98 -6.83
C LEU A 107 10.63 5.29 -5.46
N PHE A 108 10.51 3.96 -5.43
CA PHE A 108 10.43 3.21 -4.17
C PHE A 108 11.63 3.43 -3.25
N ARG A 109 12.82 3.62 -3.82
CA ARG A 109 14.05 3.87 -3.04
C ARG A 109 14.11 5.27 -2.43
N ASN A 110 13.36 6.23 -2.95
CA ASN A 110 13.38 7.63 -2.52
C ASN A 110 12.11 8.07 -1.78
N GLN A 111 11.11 7.21 -1.70
CA GLN A 111 9.83 7.50 -1.06
C GLN A 111 9.74 6.84 0.32
N LYS A 112 8.86 7.38 1.16
CA LYS A 112 8.62 6.85 2.50
C LYS A 112 7.32 6.04 2.51
N ALA A 113 7.42 4.79 2.94
CA ALA A 113 6.25 3.95 3.14
C ALA A 113 6.41 3.12 4.42
N VAL A 114 5.29 2.89 5.10
CA VAL A 114 5.20 2.04 6.28
C VAL A 114 4.11 1.01 6.06
N ILE A 115 4.44 -0.24 6.32
CA ILE A 115 3.49 -1.36 6.34
C ILE A 115 3.60 -1.99 7.72
N CYS A 116 2.55 -1.88 8.53
CA CYS A 116 2.53 -2.37 9.90
C CYS A 116 1.43 -3.41 10.11
N CYS A 117 1.68 -4.37 10.97
CA CYS A 117 0.72 -5.37 11.41
C CYS A 117 0.94 -5.70 12.88
N GLY A 118 -0.14 -5.91 13.64
CA GLY A 118 -0.07 -6.54 14.95
C GLY A 118 0.14 -8.05 14.84
N GLN A 119 0.27 -8.72 15.97
CA GLN A 119 0.39 -10.17 16.07
C GLN A 119 -0.63 -10.78 17.04
N GLY A 120 -1.59 -9.97 17.50
CA GLY A 120 -2.67 -10.38 18.40
C GLY A 120 -3.89 -10.92 17.67
N ASP A 121 -5.03 -10.86 18.34
CA ASP A 121 -6.29 -11.43 17.84
C ASP A 121 -6.72 -10.80 16.51
N TRP A 122 -7.11 -11.66 15.56
CA TRP A 122 -7.59 -11.33 14.21
C TRP A 122 -6.54 -10.67 13.28
N GLU A 123 -5.29 -10.54 13.71
CA GLU A 123 -4.19 -10.11 12.86
C GLU A 123 -3.66 -11.27 12.00
N GLN A 124 -3.15 -10.94 10.82
CA GLN A 124 -2.58 -11.91 9.88
C GLN A 124 -1.23 -11.42 9.35
N PRO A 125 -0.16 -11.54 10.15
CA PRO A 125 1.15 -10.96 9.82
C PRO A 125 1.89 -11.68 8.69
N ASP A 126 1.48 -12.88 8.29
CA ASP A 126 2.21 -13.72 7.34
C ASP A 126 2.52 -13.01 6.01
N THR A 127 1.53 -12.33 5.43
CA THR A 127 1.73 -11.62 4.16
C THR A 127 2.54 -10.34 4.33
N THR A 128 2.50 -9.72 5.50
CA THR A 128 3.38 -8.61 5.90
C THR A 128 4.83 -9.07 5.97
N TRP A 129 5.09 -10.24 6.58
CA TRP A 129 6.41 -10.88 6.60
C TRP A 129 6.92 -11.22 5.19
N LEU A 130 6.05 -11.74 4.32
CA LEU A 130 6.42 -12.03 2.93
C LEU A 130 6.83 -10.76 2.18
N LEU A 131 6.05 -9.68 2.30
CA LEU A 131 6.41 -8.39 1.69
C LEU A 131 7.73 -7.86 2.22
N LYS A 132 7.96 -7.93 3.54
CA LYS A 132 9.23 -7.52 4.14
C LYS A 132 10.42 -8.20 3.45
N ARG A 133 10.38 -9.52 3.33
CA ARG A 133 11.45 -10.29 2.67
C ARG A 133 11.63 -9.92 1.21
N ILE A 134 10.53 -9.67 0.48
CA ILE A 134 10.58 -9.25 -0.92
C ILE A 134 11.24 -7.87 -1.04
N PHE A 135 10.88 -6.91 -0.19
CA PHE A 135 11.46 -5.58 -0.22
C PHE A 135 12.94 -5.59 0.18
N GLU A 136 13.31 -6.35 1.19
CA GLU A 136 14.72 -6.55 1.60
C GLU A 136 15.54 -7.14 0.45
N ALA A 137 15.05 -8.20 -0.21
CA ALA A 137 15.73 -8.84 -1.35
C ALA A 137 15.89 -7.90 -2.55
N LYS A 138 14.99 -6.93 -2.74
CA LYS A 138 15.03 -5.94 -3.82
C LYS A 138 15.64 -4.60 -3.43
N HIS A 139 16.17 -4.49 -2.22
CA HIS A 139 16.75 -3.25 -1.68
C HIS A 139 15.78 -2.06 -1.75
N ILE A 140 14.50 -2.30 -1.44
CA ILE A 140 13.46 -1.28 -1.33
C ILE A 140 13.31 -0.91 0.16
N PRO A 141 13.61 0.33 0.57
CA PRO A 141 13.70 0.72 1.98
C PRO A 141 12.33 1.05 2.59
N ILE A 142 11.32 0.20 2.39
CA ILE A 142 10.01 0.35 3.05
C ILE A 142 10.15 -0.12 4.50
N TRP A 143 9.66 0.69 5.42
CA TRP A 143 9.61 0.31 6.83
C TRP A 143 8.46 -0.68 7.05
N VAL A 144 8.80 -1.97 7.13
CA VAL A 144 7.83 -3.01 7.50
C VAL A 144 8.02 -3.34 8.97
N ASP A 145 6.99 -3.10 9.77
CA ASP A 145 7.01 -3.22 11.22
C ASP A 145 5.95 -4.20 11.73
N LEU A 146 6.30 -4.93 12.80
CA LEU A 146 5.41 -5.88 13.45
C LEU A 146 5.32 -5.54 14.94
N TRP A 147 4.13 -5.19 15.37
CA TRP A 147 3.84 -4.89 16.76
C TRP A 147 3.59 -6.17 17.56
N GLY A 148 3.50 -6.06 18.87
CA GLY A 148 3.43 -7.19 19.79
C GLY A 148 2.21 -8.12 19.62
N HIS A 149 2.24 -9.23 20.35
CA HIS A 149 1.14 -10.22 20.37
C HIS A 149 -0.11 -9.73 21.11
N ASP A 150 -0.04 -8.63 21.80
CA ASP A 150 -1.13 -7.90 22.44
C ASP A 150 -1.83 -6.90 21.51
N VAL A 151 -1.29 -6.72 20.29
CA VAL A 151 -1.82 -5.77 19.30
C VAL A 151 -2.79 -6.47 18.36
N ASN A 152 -4.07 -6.23 18.62
CA ASN A 152 -5.19 -6.86 17.92
C ASN A 152 -5.64 -6.04 16.70
N HIS A 153 -6.44 -6.65 15.83
CA HIS A 153 -7.03 -6.03 14.65
C HIS A 153 -8.16 -5.06 15.04
N ASP A 154 -7.79 -3.89 15.59
CA ASP A 154 -8.72 -2.97 16.24
C ASP A 154 -8.32 -1.50 16.04
N TRP A 155 -9.32 -0.62 16.02
CA TRP A 155 -9.16 0.82 15.90
C TRP A 155 -8.29 1.45 16.98
N ASN A 156 -8.32 0.94 18.21
CA ASN A 156 -7.50 1.45 19.30
C ASN A 156 -6.00 1.37 18.96
N TRP A 157 -5.59 0.30 18.33
CA TRP A 157 -4.20 0.12 17.89
C TRP A 157 -3.89 0.94 16.65
N TRP A 158 -4.79 0.98 15.67
CA TRP A 158 -4.59 1.78 14.46
C TRP A 158 -4.45 3.27 14.77
N TYR A 159 -5.20 3.83 15.72
CA TYR A 159 -5.01 5.22 16.16
C TYR A 159 -3.60 5.46 16.73
N GLN A 160 -3.10 4.56 17.56
CA GLN A 160 -1.75 4.66 18.11
C GLN A 160 -0.69 4.55 17.00
N GLN A 161 -0.85 3.59 16.08
CA GLN A 161 0.04 3.40 14.95
C GLN A 161 0.06 4.61 14.01
N VAL A 162 -1.09 5.21 13.72
CA VAL A 162 -1.14 6.46 12.93
C VAL A 162 -0.33 7.56 13.59
N VAL A 163 -0.53 7.81 14.88
CA VAL A 163 0.21 8.85 15.61
C VAL A 163 1.71 8.54 15.62
N TYR A 164 2.08 7.27 15.72
CA TYR A 164 3.47 6.84 15.75
C TYR A 164 4.18 7.01 14.38
N TYR A 165 3.52 6.66 13.26
CA TYR A 165 4.15 6.64 11.95
C TYR A 165 3.99 7.94 11.15
N MET A 166 2.96 8.74 11.39
CA MET A 166 2.73 9.98 10.60
C MET A 166 3.90 10.96 10.62
N PRO A 167 4.61 11.20 11.74
CA PRO A 167 5.80 12.05 11.73
C PRO A 167 6.90 11.56 10.77
N TYR A 168 7.08 10.24 10.66
CA TYR A 168 8.03 9.68 9.71
C TYR A 168 7.58 9.86 8.25
N ILE A 169 6.29 9.64 7.98
CA ILE A 169 5.73 9.75 6.62
C ILE A 169 5.74 11.20 6.12
N LEU A 170 5.43 12.17 6.99
CA LEU A 170 5.27 13.58 6.63
C LEU A 170 6.58 14.38 6.71
N GLY A 171 7.51 13.98 7.55
CA GLY A 171 8.78 14.69 7.79
C GLY A 171 9.89 14.25 6.92
#